data_509920043afce1bee3862bfd71f55076
#
_entry.id   509920043afce1bee3862bfd71f55076
#
_cell.length_a   1.000
_cell.length_b   1.000
_cell.length_c   1.000
_cell.angle_alpha   90.00
_cell.angle_beta   90.00
_cell.angle_gamma   90.00
#
_symmetry.space_group_name_H-M   'P 1'
#
loop_
_entity.id
_entity.type
_entity.pdbx_description
1 polymer ?
#
loop_
_entity_poly.entity_id
_entity_poly.type
_entity_poly.pdbx_seq_one_letter_code
_entity_poly.pdbx_strand_id
1 'polypeptide(L)'
;MLAAKFHIDVVSETERLLQRQIQLSVPDIVVGELEGLARRSGAAGRDARVALELILTRKIHRVASKEQSNADKALLEASGHASVIVATADLDLRRMIRDRGKPVIIFREKAKLELDGIEPSYW
;
A
#
# COMPACT_ATOMS: atom_id res chain seq x y z
N MET A 1 -0.95 1.00 9.85
CA MET A 1 -0.31 1.47 8.61
C MET A 1 0.71 2.55 8.92
N LEU A 2 1.90 2.42 8.32
CA LEU A 2 2.99 3.37 8.58
C LEU A 2 2.69 4.79 8.10
N ALA A 3 2.04 4.95 6.95
CA ALA A 3 1.69 6.27 6.45
C ALA A 3 0.80 7.04 7.41
N ALA A 4 -0.21 6.39 7.97
CA ALA A 4 -1.10 7.00 8.97
C ALA A 4 -0.35 7.30 10.27
N LYS A 5 0.49 6.35 10.71
CA LYS A 5 1.25 6.48 11.96
C LYS A 5 2.22 7.66 11.95
N PHE A 6 2.86 7.92 10.82
CA PHE A 6 3.86 8.98 10.68
C PHE A 6 3.34 10.21 9.95
N HIS A 7 2.03 10.29 9.69
CA HIS A 7 1.40 11.44 9.01
C HIS A 7 2.00 11.76 7.64
N ILE A 8 2.40 10.71 6.90
CA ILE A 8 2.95 10.88 5.56
C ILE A 8 1.82 11.15 4.57
N ASP A 9 1.98 12.15 3.71
CA ASP A 9 1.10 12.33 2.56
C ASP A 9 1.52 11.33 1.48
N VAL A 10 0.87 10.18 1.48
CA VAL A 10 1.21 9.05 0.62
C VAL A 10 1.08 9.39 -0.85
N VAL A 11 0.06 10.18 -1.21
CA VAL A 11 -0.15 10.58 -2.61
C VAL A 11 1.01 11.42 -3.11
N SER A 12 1.32 12.51 -2.39
CA SER A 12 2.40 13.43 -2.78
C SER A 12 3.76 12.73 -2.79
N GLU A 13 4.05 11.92 -1.78
CA GLU A 13 5.32 11.21 -1.72
C GLU A 13 5.48 10.20 -2.84
N THR A 14 4.42 9.48 -3.20
CA THR A 14 4.48 8.50 -4.28
C THR A 14 4.67 9.21 -5.63
N GLU A 15 3.96 10.31 -5.86
CA GLU A 15 4.12 11.10 -7.09
C GLU A 15 5.51 11.70 -7.20
N ARG A 16 6.07 12.16 -6.07
CA ARG A 16 7.44 12.65 -6.03
C ARG A 16 8.43 11.53 -6.39
N LEU A 17 8.24 10.35 -5.81
CA LEU A 17 9.14 9.21 -6.01
C LEU A 17 9.13 8.73 -7.46
N LEU A 18 7.96 8.62 -8.06
CA LEU A 18 7.80 8.10 -9.42
C LEU A 18 7.84 9.19 -10.49
N GLN A 19 7.81 10.46 -10.08
CA GLN A 19 7.84 11.63 -10.96
C GLN A 19 6.73 11.60 -12.02
N ARG A 20 5.53 11.18 -11.62
CA ARG A 20 4.35 11.13 -12.47
C ARG A 20 3.09 11.14 -11.64
N GLN A 21 1.98 11.48 -12.27
CA GLN A 21 0.68 11.31 -11.64
C GLN A 21 0.33 9.83 -11.59
N ILE A 22 -0.20 9.41 -10.46
CA ILE A 22 -0.56 8.01 -10.22
C ILE A 22 -1.94 7.93 -9.62
N GLN A 23 -2.55 6.77 -9.71
CA GLN A 23 -3.78 6.45 -9.01
C GLN A 23 -3.44 5.50 -7.87
N LEU A 24 -3.77 5.91 -6.64
CA LEU A 24 -3.65 5.02 -5.49
C LEU A 24 -4.90 4.14 -5.40
N SER A 25 -4.66 2.88 -5.11
CA SER A 25 -5.73 1.90 -4.94
C SER A 25 -5.44 1.04 -3.72
N VAL A 26 -6.50 0.51 -3.13
CA VAL A 26 -6.40 -0.41 -2.00
C VAL A 26 -7.35 -1.59 -2.26
N PRO A 27 -6.88 -2.83 -2.09
CA PRO A 27 -7.76 -3.98 -2.22
C PRO A 27 -8.87 -3.96 -1.16
N ASP A 28 -10.07 -4.38 -1.53
CA ASP A 28 -11.21 -4.40 -0.61
C ASP A 28 -10.95 -5.27 0.62
N ILE A 29 -10.19 -6.37 0.48
CA ILE A 29 -9.83 -7.21 1.61
C ILE A 29 -8.97 -6.45 2.64
N VAL A 30 -8.09 -5.56 2.19
CA VAL A 30 -7.30 -4.70 3.08
C VAL A 30 -8.18 -3.73 3.83
N VAL A 31 -9.16 -3.13 3.14
CA VAL A 31 -10.14 -2.23 3.80
C VAL A 31 -10.91 -3.00 4.87
N GLY A 32 -11.33 -4.23 4.56
CA GLY A 32 -12.02 -5.07 5.54
C GLY A 32 -11.19 -5.36 6.78
N GLU A 33 -9.90 -5.63 6.61
CA GLU A 33 -8.99 -5.82 7.75
C GLU A 33 -8.83 -4.54 8.56
N LEU A 34 -8.71 -3.38 7.90
CA LEU A 34 -8.64 -2.09 8.60
C LEU A 34 -9.93 -1.81 9.39
N GLU A 35 -11.07 -2.11 8.81
CA GLU A 35 -12.35 -1.95 9.51
C GLU A 35 -12.41 -2.82 10.75
N GLY A 36 -11.92 -4.05 10.68
CA GLY A 36 -11.82 -4.93 11.84
C GLY A 36 -10.90 -4.39 12.92
N LEU A 37 -9.73 -3.90 12.54
CA LEU A 37 -8.77 -3.29 13.47
C LEU A 37 -9.29 -2.00 14.09
N ALA A 38 -10.03 -1.21 13.32
CA ALA A 38 -10.58 0.07 13.78
C ALA A 38 -11.56 -0.07 14.95
N ARG A 39 -12.12 -1.26 15.16
CA ARG A 39 -12.99 -1.55 16.29
C ARG A 39 -12.22 -1.79 17.58
N ARG A 40 -10.91 -1.97 17.50
CA ARG A 40 -10.08 -2.23 18.67
C ARG A 40 -9.72 -0.94 19.38
N SER A 41 -9.46 -1.03 20.67
CA SER A 41 -8.87 0.05 21.45
C SER A 41 -7.35 0.08 21.25
N GLY A 42 -6.71 1.16 21.69
CA GLY A 42 -5.27 1.30 21.64
C GLY A 42 -4.74 1.82 20.31
N ALA A 43 -3.41 1.75 20.16
CA ALA A 43 -2.72 2.35 19.03
C ALA A 43 -3.10 1.72 17.68
N ALA A 44 -3.23 0.41 17.63
CA ALA A 44 -3.60 -0.30 16.40
C ALA A 44 -4.96 0.14 15.87
N GLY A 45 -5.94 0.29 16.77
CA GLY A 45 -7.28 0.76 16.40
C GLY A 45 -7.26 2.21 15.92
N ARG A 46 -6.51 3.07 16.60
CA ARG A 46 -6.37 4.48 16.19
C ARG A 46 -5.73 4.60 14.82
N ASP A 47 -4.64 3.86 14.59
CA ASP A 47 -3.94 3.89 13.30
C ASP A 47 -4.85 3.40 12.16
N ALA A 48 -5.64 2.36 12.42
CA ALA A 48 -6.58 1.85 11.43
C ALA A 48 -7.68 2.88 11.10
N ARG A 49 -8.20 3.58 12.11
CA ARG A 49 -9.22 4.62 11.89
C ARG A 49 -8.64 5.78 11.07
N VAL A 50 -7.40 6.18 11.34
CA VAL A 50 -6.73 7.22 10.55
C VAL A 50 -6.52 6.76 9.12
N ALA A 51 -6.11 5.51 8.92
CA ALA A 51 -5.92 4.95 7.58
C ALA A 51 -7.23 4.94 6.78
N LEU A 52 -8.33 4.53 7.40
CA LEU A 52 -9.65 4.55 6.75
C LEU A 52 -10.09 5.96 6.38
N GLU A 53 -9.84 6.93 7.25
CA GLU A 53 -10.14 8.33 6.97
C GLU A 53 -9.31 8.84 5.78
N LEU A 54 -8.03 8.49 5.70
CA LEU A 54 -7.19 8.86 4.56
C LEU A 54 -7.71 8.26 3.26
N ILE A 55 -8.16 7.03 3.27
CA ILE A 55 -8.75 6.38 2.09
C ILE A 55 -9.95 7.19 1.58
N LEU A 56 -10.79 7.66 2.48
CA LEU A 56 -11.98 8.45 2.13
C LEU A 56 -11.60 9.86 1.67
N THR A 57 -10.76 10.56 2.43
CA THR A 57 -10.45 11.98 2.18
C THR A 57 -9.54 12.18 0.97
N ARG A 58 -8.66 11.23 0.70
CA ARG A 58 -7.77 11.26 -0.48
C ARG A 58 -8.35 10.56 -1.69
N LYS A 59 -9.59 10.08 -1.57
CA LYS A 59 -10.31 9.39 -2.66
C LYS A 59 -9.50 8.23 -3.24
N ILE A 60 -8.91 7.43 -2.36
CA ILE A 60 -8.18 6.24 -2.77
C ILE A 60 -9.18 5.19 -3.24
N HIS A 61 -8.96 4.65 -4.42
CA HIS A 61 -9.88 3.68 -5.00
C HIS A 61 -9.86 2.35 -4.25
N ARG A 62 -11.04 1.81 -3.99
CA ARG A 62 -11.17 0.42 -3.53
C ARG A 62 -11.29 -0.45 -4.77
N VAL A 63 -10.49 -1.50 -4.84
CA VAL A 63 -10.54 -2.44 -5.95
C VAL A 63 -10.90 -3.83 -5.45
N ALA A 64 -11.69 -4.54 -6.22
CA ALA A 64 -12.04 -5.91 -5.89
C ALA A 64 -10.82 -6.81 -6.04
N SER A 65 -10.61 -7.71 -5.07
CA SER A 65 -9.55 -8.71 -5.13
C SER A 65 -10.15 -10.06 -5.47
N LYS A 66 -9.48 -10.82 -6.31
CA LYS A 66 -9.85 -12.23 -6.54
C LYS A 66 -9.55 -13.04 -5.29
N GLU A 67 -8.40 -12.79 -4.68
CA GLU A 67 -8.00 -13.42 -3.43
C GLU A 67 -8.71 -12.75 -2.27
N GLN A 68 -9.53 -13.51 -1.54
CA GLN A 68 -10.36 -13.01 -0.44
C GLN A 68 -9.96 -13.54 0.92
N SER A 69 -8.99 -14.46 0.98
CA SER A 69 -8.62 -15.08 2.25
C SER A 69 -7.47 -14.38 2.97
N ASN A 70 -6.67 -13.60 2.25
CA ASN A 70 -5.43 -13.07 2.81
C ASN A 70 -4.98 -11.82 2.02
N ALA A 71 -4.77 -10.72 2.75
CA ALA A 71 -4.36 -9.46 2.14
C ALA A 71 -2.98 -9.57 1.45
N ASP A 72 -2.04 -10.28 2.04
CA ASP A 72 -0.70 -10.44 1.45
C ASP A 72 -0.78 -11.18 0.11
N LYS A 73 -1.60 -12.21 0.03
CA LYS A 73 -1.82 -12.93 -1.24
C LYS A 73 -2.47 -12.02 -2.28
N ALA A 74 -3.44 -11.20 -1.88
CA ALA A 74 -4.08 -10.26 -2.78
C ALA A 74 -3.07 -9.25 -3.34
N LEU A 75 -2.19 -8.71 -2.49
CA LEU A 75 -1.17 -7.77 -2.91
C LEU A 75 -0.11 -8.42 -3.80
N LEU A 76 0.30 -9.64 -3.47
CA LEU A 76 1.24 -10.39 -4.28
C LEU A 76 0.69 -10.66 -5.68
N GLU A 77 -0.58 -11.04 -5.77
CA GLU A 77 -1.26 -11.23 -7.06
C GLU A 77 -1.34 -9.91 -7.84
N ALA A 78 -1.72 -8.83 -7.18
CA ALA A 78 -1.80 -7.51 -7.80
C ALA A 78 -0.45 -7.05 -8.36
N SER A 79 0.66 -7.37 -7.68
CA SER A 79 2.01 -7.00 -8.12
C SER A 79 2.39 -7.62 -9.48
N GLY A 80 1.71 -8.68 -9.88
CA GLY A 80 1.94 -9.32 -11.17
C GLY A 80 1.36 -8.55 -12.37
N HIS A 81 0.47 -7.58 -12.15
CA HIS A 81 -0.09 -6.79 -13.22
C HIS A 81 0.90 -5.73 -13.69
N ALA A 82 0.96 -5.53 -15.02
CA ALA A 82 1.97 -4.70 -15.67
C ALA A 82 1.96 -3.24 -15.18
N SER A 83 0.79 -2.68 -14.88
CA SER A 83 0.67 -1.26 -14.53
C SER A 83 0.54 -1.03 -13.01
N VAL A 84 0.88 -2.02 -12.19
CA VAL A 84 0.70 -1.95 -10.74
C VAL A 84 2.05 -2.05 -10.04
N ILE A 85 2.28 -1.17 -9.07
CA ILE A 85 3.39 -1.29 -8.12
C ILE A 85 2.77 -1.33 -6.72
N VAL A 86 3.14 -2.35 -5.95
CA VAL A 86 2.66 -2.50 -4.57
C VAL A 86 3.53 -1.68 -3.63
N ALA A 87 2.91 -1.01 -2.67
CA ALA A 87 3.59 -0.35 -1.57
C ALA A 87 3.30 -1.12 -0.29
N THR A 88 4.33 -1.48 0.44
CA THR A 88 4.18 -2.25 1.67
C THR A 88 5.30 -1.98 2.67
N ALA A 89 4.99 -2.16 3.95
CA ALA A 89 5.99 -2.17 5.02
C ALA A 89 6.39 -3.60 5.42
N ASP A 90 5.72 -4.60 4.89
CA ASP A 90 5.96 -6.00 5.24
C ASP A 90 7.18 -6.55 4.50
N LEU A 91 8.21 -6.96 5.24
CA LEU A 91 9.47 -7.44 4.67
C LEU A 91 9.31 -8.75 3.91
N ASP A 92 8.45 -9.64 4.38
CA ASP A 92 8.21 -10.91 3.71
C ASP A 92 7.51 -10.71 2.38
N LEU A 93 6.50 -9.85 2.35
CA LEU A 93 5.80 -9.51 1.10
C LEU A 93 6.74 -8.83 0.11
N ARG A 94 7.55 -7.87 0.59
CA ARG A 94 8.58 -7.22 -0.22
C ARG A 94 9.48 -8.25 -0.90
N ARG A 95 9.99 -9.20 -0.12
CA ARG A 95 10.88 -10.24 -0.63
C ARG A 95 10.20 -11.09 -1.69
N MET A 96 8.97 -11.50 -1.44
CA MET A 96 8.21 -12.30 -2.41
C MET A 96 7.98 -11.55 -3.73
N ILE A 97 7.66 -10.27 -3.66
CA ILE A 97 7.46 -9.45 -4.86
C ILE A 97 8.77 -9.29 -5.63
N ARG A 98 9.87 -9.01 -4.90
CA ARG A 98 11.18 -8.87 -5.54
C ARG A 98 11.67 -10.17 -6.16
N ASP A 99 11.39 -11.31 -5.53
CA ASP A 99 11.76 -12.63 -6.07
C ASP A 99 11.06 -12.92 -7.40
N ARG A 100 9.90 -12.29 -7.63
CA ARG A 100 9.19 -12.40 -8.91
C ARG A 100 9.66 -11.37 -9.94
N GLY A 101 10.71 -10.62 -9.64
CA GLY A 101 11.28 -9.63 -10.54
C GLY A 101 10.50 -8.33 -10.60
N LYS A 102 9.59 -8.06 -9.68
CA LYS A 102 8.77 -6.86 -9.67
C LYS A 102 9.31 -5.83 -8.69
N PRO A 103 9.16 -4.52 -9.00
CA PRO A 103 9.51 -3.48 -8.04
C PRO A 103 8.46 -3.38 -6.94
N VAL A 104 8.87 -2.83 -5.80
CA VAL A 104 7.98 -2.58 -4.67
C VAL A 104 8.37 -1.27 -4.00
N ILE A 105 7.39 -0.50 -3.55
CA ILE A 105 7.64 0.72 -2.79
C ILE A 105 7.68 0.36 -1.32
N ILE A 106 8.72 0.83 -0.63
CA ILE A 106 8.94 0.55 0.78
C ILE A 106 9.08 1.84 1.57
N PHE A 107 8.89 1.74 2.88
CA PHE A 107 9.15 2.85 3.78
C PHE A 107 10.62 2.84 4.20
N ARG A 108 11.29 3.98 3.97
CA ARG A 108 12.64 4.24 4.48
C ARG A 108 12.53 5.35 5.50
N GLU A 109 13.02 5.09 6.70
CA GLU A 109 12.88 6.00 7.82
C GLU A 109 11.39 6.33 8.05
N LYS A 110 11.09 7.38 8.80
CA LYS A 110 9.70 7.65 9.20
C LYS A 110 8.89 8.44 8.19
N ALA A 111 9.54 9.04 7.20
CA ALA A 111 8.88 10.01 6.34
C ALA A 111 9.18 9.83 4.85
N LYS A 112 9.87 8.78 4.46
CA LYS A 112 10.28 8.59 3.06
C LYS A 112 9.81 7.28 2.51
N LEU A 113 9.40 7.34 1.24
CA LEU A 113 9.16 6.16 0.42
C LEU A 113 10.35 5.95 -0.50
N GLU A 114 10.64 4.70 -0.80
CA GLU A 114 11.73 4.33 -1.70
C GLU A 114 11.28 3.22 -2.62
N LEU A 115 11.72 3.26 -3.86
CA LEU A 115 11.46 2.19 -4.83
C LEU A 115 12.56 1.14 -4.71
N ASP A 116 12.17 -0.09 -4.40
CA ASP A 116 13.05 -1.24 -4.41
C ASP A 116 12.83 -1.97 -5.73
N GLY A 117 13.82 -1.90 -6.61
CA GLY A 117 13.75 -2.46 -7.94
C GLY A 117 13.80 -1.37 -9.02
N ILE A 118 13.56 -1.78 -10.25
CA ILE A 118 13.59 -0.88 -11.40
C ILE A 118 12.18 -0.53 -11.82
N GLU A 119 11.90 0.77 -12.00
CA GLU A 119 10.62 1.23 -12.50
C GLU A 119 10.35 0.61 -13.88
N PRO A 120 9.14 0.08 -14.09
CA PRO A 120 8.81 -0.54 -15.38
C PRO A 120 8.94 0.44 -16.54
N SER A 121 9.49 -0.01 -17.65
CA SER A 121 9.72 0.84 -18.83
C SER A 121 8.43 1.29 -19.53
N TYR A 122 7.32 0.58 -19.29
CA TYR A 122 6.02 0.90 -19.87
C TYR A 122 5.23 1.91 -19.03
N TRP A 123 5.83 2.40 -17.99
CA TRP A 123 5.18 3.36 -17.07
C TRP A 123 5.23 4.81 -17.56
#